data_2e66ca01fcd25d962ac243f089de1d62
#
_entry.id   2e66ca01fcd25d962ac243f089de1d62
#
_cell.length_a   1.000
_cell.length_b   1.000
_cell.length_c   1.000
_cell.angle_alpha   90.00
_cell.angle_beta   90.00
_cell.angle_gamma   90.00
#
_symmetry.space_group_name_H-M   'P 1'
#
loop_
_entity.id
_entity.type
_entity.pdbx_description
1 polymer ?
#
loop_
_entity_poly.entity_id
_entity_poly.type
_entity_poly.pdbx_seq_one_letter_code
_entity_poly.pdbx_strand_id
1 'polypeptide(L)'
;MASYWNSFLEEKGETNKIATFRSNRFNILFYDAAALFYHKSHLQDFLNQWISPNELLKSIEYDINEKIYIAEVRALGIIDKLITAPMWRLFESEGGILSINPYLKTALEKLQSWGNDASPIFEGDQLFMDIQINKDDIYESLFADADPELDSLTQMCIELLTHSIMLILDRQAKDQLPGGKYSNPTEEFSVQAKSVPKTNTVSERDFGSLDLLIRMKPAATTLCYESVILWTNNKTSEWLNSLDHDIMNKLLDNARVRAPEVKRMFNDKRETIKKQKLKKLKEKQTKREQKETK
;
A
#
# COMPACT_ATOMS: atom_id res chain seq x y z
N MET A 1 1.67 -8.31 25.76
CA MET A 1 2.55 -7.13 25.56
C MET A 1 1.77 -5.92 25.06
N ALA A 2 1.06 -6.00 23.92
CA ALA A 2 0.29 -4.85 23.38
C ALA A 2 -0.73 -4.24 24.37
N SER A 3 -1.40 -5.04 25.21
CA SER A 3 -2.32 -4.54 26.23
C SER A 3 -1.60 -3.71 27.31
N TYR A 4 -0.43 -4.13 27.78
CA TYR A 4 0.33 -3.39 28.77
C TYR A 4 0.86 -2.07 28.21
N TRP A 5 1.32 -2.05 26.98
CA TRP A 5 1.72 -0.85 26.27
C TRP A 5 0.58 0.16 26.14
N ASN A 6 -0.60 -0.29 25.72
CA ASN A 6 -1.77 0.57 25.62
C ASN A 6 -2.18 1.15 26.99
N SER A 7 -2.23 0.33 28.04
CA SER A 7 -2.53 0.81 29.39
C SER A 7 -1.50 1.81 29.91
N PHE A 8 -0.21 1.61 29.61
CA PHE A 8 0.83 2.56 29.94
C PHE A 8 0.65 3.91 29.25
N LEU A 9 0.30 3.89 27.95
CA LEU A 9 0.04 5.12 27.21
C LEU A 9 -1.21 5.85 27.72
N GLU A 10 -2.28 5.12 28.04
CA GLU A 10 -3.51 5.68 28.63
C GLU A 10 -3.21 6.39 29.96
N GLU A 11 -2.35 5.82 30.81
CA GLU A 11 -1.90 6.46 32.05
C GLU A 11 -1.14 7.77 31.81
N LYS A 12 -0.41 7.87 30.67
CA LYS A 12 0.27 9.08 30.24
C LYS A 12 -0.63 10.09 29.50
N GLY A 13 -1.91 9.74 29.26
CA GLY A 13 -2.84 10.55 28.48
C GLY A 13 -2.60 10.48 26.97
N GLU A 14 -1.88 9.46 26.51
CA GLU A 14 -1.50 9.25 25.13
C GLU A 14 -2.28 8.11 24.47
N THR A 15 -2.35 8.12 23.14
CA THR A 15 -2.93 7.05 22.35
C THR A 15 -1.86 6.35 21.52
N ASN A 16 -1.96 5.02 21.43
CA ASN A 16 -1.04 4.23 20.62
C ASN A 16 -1.20 4.55 19.14
N LYS A 17 -0.16 5.08 18.50
CA LYS A 17 -0.11 5.42 17.08
C LYS A 17 0.59 4.33 16.25
N ILE A 18 1.20 3.32 16.88
CA ILE A 18 1.85 2.20 16.21
C ILE A 18 0.76 1.24 15.71
N ALA A 19 0.71 1.00 14.42
CA ALA A 19 -0.25 0.09 13.83
C ALA A 19 0.18 -1.39 13.99
N THR A 20 -0.77 -2.30 13.81
CA THR A 20 -0.41 -3.73 13.78
C THR A 20 0.35 -4.03 12.49
N PHE A 21 1.62 -4.38 12.62
CA PHE A 21 2.48 -4.72 11.48
C PHE A 21 1.90 -5.92 10.71
N ARG A 22 1.69 -5.70 9.42
CA ARG A 22 1.24 -6.73 8.47
C ARG A 22 2.22 -6.74 7.32
N SER A 23 3.08 -7.73 7.28
CA SER A 23 4.29 -7.84 6.44
C SER A 23 4.13 -7.55 4.94
N ASN A 24 2.91 -7.56 4.41
CA ASN A 24 2.66 -7.43 2.97
C ASN A 24 2.20 -6.02 2.54
N ARG A 25 2.22 -5.03 3.44
CA ARG A 25 1.78 -3.66 3.14
C ARG A 25 2.96 -2.72 3.17
N PHE A 26 3.34 -2.21 2.01
CA PHE A 26 4.53 -1.37 1.83
C PHE A 26 4.62 -0.18 2.78
N ASN A 27 3.53 0.54 2.98
CA ASN A 27 3.56 1.76 3.79
C ASN A 27 3.58 1.51 5.29
N ILE A 28 3.26 0.30 5.77
CA ILE A 28 3.19 0.03 7.20
C ILE A 28 4.54 0.21 7.89
N LEU A 29 5.64 -0.16 7.22
CA LEU A 29 6.99 0.01 7.75
C LEU A 29 7.32 1.49 8.00
N PHE A 30 7.08 2.33 7.01
CA PHE A 30 7.36 3.77 7.07
C PHE A 30 6.45 4.47 8.08
N TYR A 31 5.16 4.13 8.07
CA TYR A 31 4.18 4.63 9.03
C TYR A 31 4.52 4.24 10.47
N ASP A 32 4.84 2.95 10.71
CA ASP A 32 5.21 2.48 12.04
C ASP A 32 6.53 3.06 12.52
N ALA A 33 7.50 3.31 11.62
CA ALA A 33 8.73 4.01 11.95
C ALA A 33 8.43 5.45 12.43
N ALA A 34 7.55 6.17 11.73
CA ALA A 34 7.13 7.51 12.16
C ALA A 34 6.45 7.49 13.54
N ALA A 35 5.53 6.53 13.77
CA ALA A 35 4.87 6.37 15.05
C ALA A 35 5.83 5.93 16.19
N LEU A 36 6.81 5.10 15.85
CA LEU A 36 7.83 4.65 16.80
C LEU A 36 8.74 5.80 17.21
N PHE A 37 9.15 6.65 16.28
CA PHE A 37 9.92 7.85 16.59
C PHE A 37 9.13 8.80 17.50
N TYR A 38 7.85 9.02 17.19
CA TYR A 38 6.96 9.83 18.06
C TYR A 38 6.88 9.27 19.48
N HIS A 39 6.75 7.96 19.64
CA HIS A 39 6.68 7.31 20.95
C HIS A 39 8.03 6.96 21.57
N LYS A 40 9.15 7.40 21.00
CA LYS A 40 10.50 7.03 21.44
C LYS A 40 10.69 7.17 22.96
N SER A 41 10.39 8.33 23.52
CA SER A 41 10.55 8.57 24.96
C SER A 41 9.62 7.70 25.81
N HIS A 42 8.39 7.53 25.37
CA HIS A 42 7.45 6.64 26.06
C HIS A 42 7.91 5.17 26.03
N LEU A 43 8.51 4.72 24.92
CA LEU A 43 9.04 3.37 24.80
C LEU A 43 10.27 3.18 25.71
N GLN A 44 11.16 4.16 25.79
CA GLN A 44 12.30 4.15 26.72
C GLN A 44 11.80 4.03 28.17
N ASP A 45 10.84 4.88 28.57
CA ASP A 45 10.25 4.85 29.91
C ASP A 45 9.56 3.50 30.21
N PHE A 46 8.79 3.00 29.24
CA PHE A 46 8.07 1.71 29.39
C PHE A 46 9.05 0.54 29.56
N LEU A 47 10.10 0.46 28.74
CA LEU A 47 11.08 -0.62 28.79
C LEU A 47 11.93 -0.53 30.07
N ASN A 48 12.30 0.65 30.53
CA ASN A 48 13.04 0.87 31.77
C ASN A 48 12.25 0.46 33.02
N GLN A 49 10.92 0.64 33.02
CA GLN A 49 10.06 0.28 34.15
C GLN A 49 9.73 -1.21 34.23
N TRP A 50 9.70 -1.87 33.10
CA TRP A 50 9.30 -3.28 32.98
C TRP A 50 10.52 -4.13 32.66
N ILE A 51 11.31 -4.45 33.69
CA ILE A 51 12.43 -5.40 33.59
C ILE A 51 11.86 -6.75 33.17
N SER A 52 11.91 -7.06 31.88
CA SER A 52 11.47 -8.33 31.34
C SER A 52 12.66 -9.27 31.16
N PRO A 53 12.55 -10.55 31.55
CA PRO A 53 13.54 -11.56 31.21
C PRO A 53 13.59 -11.90 29.70
N ASN A 54 12.75 -11.27 28.89
CA ASN A 54 12.63 -11.53 27.45
C ASN A 54 13.77 -10.85 26.69
N GLU A 55 14.65 -11.66 26.07
CA GLU A 55 15.80 -11.17 25.31
C GLU A 55 15.43 -10.25 24.14
N LEU A 56 14.26 -10.45 23.52
CA LEU A 56 13.79 -9.55 22.47
C LEU A 56 13.53 -8.13 22.99
N LEU A 57 12.95 -7.99 24.17
CA LEU A 57 12.70 -6.67 24.76
C LEU A 57 13.99 -5.97 25.20
N LYS A 58 14.98 -6.71 25.66
CA LYS A 58 16.31 -6.17 25.94
C LYS A 58 17.01 -5.67 24.67
N SER A 59 16.84 -6.39 23.57
CA SER A 59 17.37 -5.94 22.26
C SER A 59 16.68 -4.63 21.82
N ILE A 60 15.35 -4.56 21.95
CA ILE A 60 14.59 -3.34 21.62
C ILE A 60 15.00 -2.17 22.55
N GLU A 61 15.18 -2.43 23.83
CA GLU A 61 15.68 -1.43 24.79
C GLU A 61 17.07 -0.92 24.39
N TYR A 62 17.96 -1.80 23.98
CA TYR A 62 19.26 -1.41 23.45
C TYR A 62 19.11 -0.55 22.18
N ASP A 63 18.39 -1.04 21.19
CA ASP A 63 18.23 -0.38 19.89
C ASP A 63 17.61 1.02 20.01
N ILE A 64 16.62 1.20 20.89
CA ILE A 64 15.94 2.51 21.05
C ILE A 64 16.81 3.54 21.77
N ASN A 65 17.89 3.13 22.39
CA ASN A 65 18.87 4.01 23.03
C ASN A 65 20.07 4.33 22.11
N GLU A 66 20.22 3.59 21.00
CA GLU A 66 21.31 3.80 20.05
C GLU A 66 20.94 4.89 19.03
N LYS A 67 21.74 5.95 18.97
CA LYS A 67 21.50 7.13 18.14
C LYS A 67 21.34 6.81 16.66
N ILE A 68 22.12 5.85 16.15
CA ILE A 68 22.08 5.47 14.73
C ILE A 68 20.72 4.84 14.37
N TYR A 69 20.21 3.93 15.22
CA TYR A 69 18.90 3.31 14.94
C TYR A 69 17.75 4.31 15.06
N ILE A 70 17.85 5.28 15.99
CA ILE A 70 16.88 6.36 16.09
C ILE A 70 16.92 7.27 14.86
N ALA A 71 18.10 7.55 14.31
CA ALA A 71 18.25 8.31 13.07
C ALA A 71 17.63 7.57 11.87
N GLU A 72 17.85 6.26 11.77
CA GLU A 72 17.25 5.41 10.72
C GLU A 72 15.72 5.39 10.82
N VAL A 73 15.18 5.21 12.03
CA VAL A 73 13.74 5.24 12.29
C VAL A 73 13.13 6.61 11.95
N ARG A 74 13.82 7.71 12.34
CA ARG A 74 13.40 9.06 11.99
C ARG A 74 13.40 9.29 10.48
N ALA A 75 14.45 8.85 9.78
CA ALA A 75 14.56 8.95 8.33
C ALA A 75 13.42 8.20 7.62
N LEU A 76 13.10 6.97 8.04
CA LEU A 76 11.96 6.21 7.52
C LEU A 76 10.63 6.93 7.78
N GLY A 77 10.46 7.53 8.95
CA GLY A 77 9.27 8.34 9.28
C GLY A 77 9.13 9.60 8.43
N ILE A 78 10.25 10.30 8.15
CA ILE A 78 10.27 11.44 7.24
C ILE A 78 9.92 11.01 5.82
N ILE A 79 10.43 9.85 5.36
CA ILE A 79 10.06 9.27 4.05
C ILE A 79 8.57 8.95 4.01
N ASP A 80 7.96 8.47 5.11
CA ASP A 80 6.49 8.31 5.17
C ASP A 80 5.78 9.62 4.85
N LYS A 81 6.10 10.67 5.57
CA LYS A 81 5.41 11.95 5.49
C LYS A 81 5.62 12.67 4.16
N LEU A 82 6.83 12.61 3.59
CA LEU A 82 7.21 13.41 2.43
C LEU A 82 7.18 12.65 1.10
N ILE A 83 7.27 11.33 1.11
CA ILE A 83 7.36 10.53 -0.11
C ILE A 83 6.20 9.56 -0.21
N THR A 84 6.10 8.56 0.71
CA THR A 84 5.16 7.45 0.49
C THR A 84 3.71 7.87 0.68
N ALA A 85 3.39 8.69 1.67
CA ALA A 85 2.03 9.16 1.89
C ALA A 85 1.55 10.14 0.78
N PRO A 86 2.33 11.13 0.30
CA PRO A 86 1.97 11.95 -0.85
C PRO A 86 1.80 11.15 -2.14
N MET A 87 2.69 10.19 -2.42
CA MET A 87 2.53 9.31 -3.58
C MET A 87 1.26 8.46 -3.49
N TRP A 88 0.92 7.96 -2.30
CA TRP A 88 -0.31 7.22 -2.09
C TRP A 88 -1.55 8.07 -2.38
N ARG A 89 -1.60 9.31 -1.88
CA ARG A 89 -2.68 10.26 -2.19
C ARG A 89 -2.79 10.54 -3.68
N LEU A 90 -1.66 10.69 -4.37
CA LEU A 90 -1.63 10.85 -5.81
C LEU A 90 -2.25 9.65 -6.54
N PHE A 91 -1.91 8.44 -6.13
CA PHE A 91 -2.46 7.22 -6.74
C PHE A 91 -3.95 7.02 -6.45
N GLU A 92 -4.44 7.46 -5.31
CA GLU A 92 -5.85 7.40 -4.94
C GLU A 92 -6.68 8.58 -5.47
N SER A 93 -6.05 9.65 -5.95
CA SER A 93 -6.76 10.81 -6.51
C SER A 93 -7.45 10.48 -7.83
N GLU A 94 -8.43 11.28 -8.20
CA GLU A 94 -9.15 11.12 -9.47
C GLU A 94 -8.24 11.22 -10.70
N GLY A 95 -8.66 10.63 -11.82
CA GLY A 95 -7.97 10.66 -13.09
C GLY A 95 -7.39 9.31 -13.53
N GLY A 96 -6.99 9.24 -14.79
CA GLY A 96 -6.42 8.03 -15.40
C GLY A 96 -4.93 7.86 -15.14
N ILE A 97 -4.40 6.67 -15.43
CA ILE A 97 -3.01 6.29 -15.19
C ILE A 97 -1.99 7.27 -15.77
N LEU A 98 -2.26 7.88 -16.91
CA LEU A 98 -1.32 8.82 -17.55
C LEU A 98 -1.20 10.17 -16.83
N SER A 99 -2.15 10.51 -15.96
CA SER A 99 -2.08 11.76 -15.18
C SER A 99 -0.96 11.77 -14.13
N ILE A 100 -0.37 10.62 -13.82
CA ILE A 100 0.75 10.54 -12.88
C ILE A 100 2.11 10.81 -13.53
N ASN A 101 2.22 10.82 -14.87
CA ASN A 101 3.50 10.95 -15.54
C ASN A 101 4.29 12.23 -15.16
N PRO A 102 3.68 13.43 -15.08
CA PRO A 102 4.38 14.63 -14.61
C PRO A 102 4.90 14.48 -13.17
N TYR A 103 4.12 13.85 -12.30
CA TYR A 103 4.50 13.62 -10.90
C TYR A 103 5.65 12.63 -10.77
N LEU A 104 5.65 11.56 -11.58
CA LEU A 104 6.77 10.60 -11.60
C LEU A 104 8.07 11.25 -12.02
N LYS A 105 8.02 12.16 -13.02
CA LYS A 105 9.16 12.96 -13.43
C LYS A 105 9.65 13.86 -12.29
N THR A 106 8.75 14.64 -11.69
CA THR A 106 9.08 15.52 -10.56
C THR A 106 9.65 14.72 -9.38
N ALA A 107 9.06 13.55 -9.07
CA ALA A 107 9.55 12.68 -8.01
C ALA A 107 10.98 12.19 -8.31
N LEU A 108 11.27 11.79 -9.55
CA LEU A 108 12.62 11.35 -9.92
C LEU A 108 13.65 12.48 -9.74
N GLU A 109 13.35 13.68 -10.22
CA GLU A 109 14.21 14.86 -10.09
C GLU A 109 14.46 15.27 -8.64
N LYS A 110 13.41 15.27 -7.82
CA LYS A 110 13.49 15.58 -6.38
C LYS A 110 14.28 14.52 -5.61
N LEU A 111 14.01 13.25 -5.85
CA LEU A 111 14.73 12.15 -5.20
C LEU A 111 16.21 12.17 -5.55
N GLN A 112 16.55 12.53 -6.79
CA GLN A 112 17.95 12.72 -7.21
C GLN A 112 18.60 13.88 -6.45
N SER A 113 17.90 15.00 -6.29
CA SER A 113 18.39 16.15 -5.53
C SER A 113 18.62 15.79 -4.06
N TRP A 114 17.63 15.18 -3.40
CA TRP A 114 17.71 14.77 -2.01
C TRP A 114 18.71 13.63 -1.75
N GLY A 115 18.97 12.79 -2.76
CA GLY A 115 20.03 11.77 -2.69
C GLY A 115 21.44 12.35 -2.67
N ASN A 116 21.61 13.60 -3.16
CA ASN A 116 22.89 14.32 -3.11
C ASN A 116 23.00 15.22 -1.88
N ASP A 117 21.90 15.85 -1.48
CA ASP A 117 21.80 16.72 -0.32
C ASP A 117 20.34 16.75 0.15
N ALA A 118 20.07 16.18 1.32
CA ALA A 118 18.75 16.12 1.92
C ALA A 118 18.48 17.28 2.91
N SER A 119 19.42 18.23 3.10
CA SER A 119 19.23 19.39 3.99
C SER A 119 17.95 20.19 3.69
N PRO A 120 17.52 20.40 2.40
CA PRO A 120 16.30 21.14 2.11
C PRO A 120 15.02 20.52 2.69
N ILE A 121 15.03 19.22 2.99
CA ILE A 121 13.90 18.53 3.64
C ILE A 121 13.62 19.13 5.01
N PHE A 122 14.65 19.43 5.79
CA PHE A 122 14.52 20.05 7.12
C PHE A 122 14.13 21.54 7.05
N GLU A 123 14.31 22.18 5.88
CA GLU A 123 13.88 23.53 5.59
C GLU A 123 12.44 23.60 5.03
N GLY A 124 11.76 22.45 4.93
CA GLY A 124 10.36 22.37 4.51
C GLY A 124 10.15 22.04 3.05
N ASP A 125 11.20 21.57 2.34
CA ASP A 125 11.05 21.09 0.97
C ASP A 125 10.14 19.83 0.88
N GLN A 126 9.37 19.69 -0.21
CA GLN A 126 8.35 18.68 -0.39
C GLN A 126 8.48 18.01 -1.75
N LEU A 127 8.07 16.75 -1.84
CA LEU A 127 8.06 16.01 -3.10
C LEU A 127 7.12 16.65 -4.12
N PHE A 128 5.91 17.02 -3.70
CA PHE A 128 4.87 17.64 -4.52
C PHE A 128 4.30 18.86 -3.80
N MET A 129 4.30 20.00 -4.45
CA MET A 129 3.83 21.26 -3.86
C MET A 129 2.30 21.36 -3.80
N ASP A 130 1.60 20.63 -4.68
CA ASP A 130 0.14 20.61 -4.80
C ASP A 130 -0.54 19.48 -4.03
N ILE A 131 0.23 18.58 -3.42
CA ILE A 131 -0.28 17.51 -2.58
C ILE A 131 -0.07 17.85 -1.11
N GLN A 132 -1.17 18.08 -0.40
CA GLN A 132 -1.13 18.48 1.00
C GLN A 132 -0.48 17.38 1.88
N ILE A 133 0.50 17.81 2.69
CA ILE A 133 1.10 16.97 3.73
C ILE A 133 0.27 17.10 5.01
N ASN A 134 -0.01 15.98 5.66
CA ASN A 134 -0.64 15.98 6.97
C ASN A 134 0.39 16.32 8.05
N LYS A 135 0.30 17.54 8.59
CA LYS A 135 1.16 18.05 9.68
C LYS A 135 0.51 17.73 11.03
N ASP A 136 0.45 16.44 11.36
CA ASP A 136 -0.01 15.94 12.65
C ASP A 136 1.13 15.93 13.70
N ASP A 137 0.81 15.54 14.95
CA ASP A 137 1.79 15.46 16.04
C ASP A 137 3.00 14.59 15.70
N ILE A 138 2.80 13.55 14.88
CA ILE A 138 3.90 12.68 14.40
C ILE A 138 4.81 13.50 13.47
N TYR A 139 4.23 14.26 12.54
CA TYR A 139 5.00 15.14 11.66
C TYR A 139 5.81 16.15 12.48
N GLU A 140 5.16 16.85 13.40
CA GLU A 140 5.84 17.83 14.25
C GLU A 140 7.00 17.20 15.05
N SER A 141 6.84 15.99 15.55
CA SER A 141 7.91 15.29 16.28
C SER A 141 9.10 14.92 15.39
N LEU A 142 8.85 14.55 14.11
CA LEU A 142 9.91 14.20 13.15
C LEU A 142 10.76 15.42 12.74
N PHE A 143 10.16 16.61 12.71
CA PHE A 143 10.82 17.85 12.28
C PHE A 143 11.14 18.81 13.45
N ALA A 144 10.85 18.42 14.70
CA ALA A 144 11.29 19.17 15.85
C ALA A 144 12.81 19.25 15.91
N ASP A 145 13.31 20.38 16.45
CA ASP A 145 14.73 20.56 16.70
C ASP A 145 15.30 19.39 17.50
N ALA A 146 16.32 18.78 16.95
CA ALA A 146 16.99 17.66 17.58
C ALA A 146 18.46 18.02 17.87
N ASP A 147 19.15 17.08 18.51
CA ASP A 147 20.60 17.12 18.66
C ASP A 147 21.26 17.14 17.25
N PRO A 148 22.20 18.06 16.97
CA PRO A 148 22.84 18.20 15.66
C PRO A 148 23.46 16.91 15.11
N GLU A 149 23.92 16.02 15.98
CA GLU A 149 24.44 14.71 15.57
C GLU A 149 23.30 13.83 15.05
N LEU A 150 22.14 13.82 15.71
CA LEU A 150 20.98 13.08 15.26
C LEU A 150 20.46 13.61 13.93
N ASP A 151 20.44 14.94 13.74
CA ASP A 151 20.03 15.57 12.48
C ASP A 151 20.97 15.16 11.33
N SER A 152 22.30 15.21 11.57
CA SER A 152 23.30 14.80 10.58
C SER A 152 23.17 13.31 10.20
N LEU A 153 23.00 12.43 11.18
CA LEU A 153 22.80 11.00 10.93
C LEU A 153 21.48 10.75 10.17
N THR A 154 20.41 11.44 10.54
CA THR A 154 19.11 11.35 9.86
C THR A 154 19.22 11.80 8.40
N GLN A 155 19.90 12.92 8.14
CA GLN A 155 20.15 13.42 6.79
C GLN A 155 20.89 12.38 5.94
N MET A 156 21.98 11.81 6.44
CA MET A 156 22.74 10.77 5.74
C MET A 156 21.85 9.54 5.41
N CYS A 157 21.01 9.12 6.35
CA CYS A 157 20.07 8.02 6.13
C CYS A 157 19.04 8.37 5.02
N ILE A 158 18.51 9.59 5.01
CA ILE A 158 17.58 10.06 3.98
C ILE A 158 18.26 10.06 2.61
N GLU A 159 19.47 10.57 2.49
CA GLU A 159 20.25 10.61 1.25
C GLU A 159 20.44 9.20 0.65
N LEU A 160 20.82 8.22 1.47
CA LEU A 160 20.99 6.83 1.04
C LEU A 160 19.65 6.20 0.62
N LEU A 161 18.59 6.42 1.38
CA LEU A 161 17.27 5.85 1.11
C LEU A 161 16.62 6.48 -0.14
N THR A 162 16.69 7.80 -0.29
CA THR A 162 16.15 8.49 -1.47
C THR A 162 16.88 8.12 -2.74
N HIS A 163 18.20 7.95 -2.69
CA HIS A 163 18.96 7.41 -3.81
C HIS A 163 18.47 6.00 -4.22
N SER A 164 18.25 5.14 -3.24
CA SER A 164 17.73 3.78 -3.48
C SER A 164 16.31 3.79 -4.04
N ILE A 165 15.43 4.66 -3.52
CA ILE A 165 14.06 4.84 -3.99
C ILE A 165 14.07 5.38 -5.43
N MET A 166 14.94 6.34 -5.74
CA MET A 166 15.15 6.89 -7.09
C MET A 166 15.48 5.79 -8.11
N LEU A 167 16.43 4.90 -7.79
CA LEU A 167 16.80 3.78 -8.68
C LEU A 167 15.64 2.83 -8.94
N ILE A 168 14.82 2.57 -7.90
CA ILE A 168 13.63 1.73 -8.03
C ILE A 168 12.58 2.43 -8.90
N LEU A 169 12.32 3.71 -8.65
CA LEU A 169 11.36 4.51 -9.40
C LEU A 169 11.74 4.58 -10.89
N ASP A 170 12.98 4.91 -11.19
CA ASP A 170 13.49 4.95 -12.57
C ASP A 170 13.25 3.63 -13.30
N ARG A 171 13.59 2.51 -12.66
CA ARG A 171 13.42 1.19 -13.24
C ARG A 171 11.96 0.80 -13.42
N GLN A 172 11.10 1.06 -12.43
CA GLN A 172 9.70 0.60 -12.43
C GLN A 172 8.80 1.51 -13.28
N ALA A 173 9.05 2.81 -13.28
CA ALA A 173 8.27 3.79 -14.02
C ALA A 173 8.87 4.15 -15.40
N LYS A 174 9.88 3.47 -15.84
CA LYS A 174 10.67 3.77 -17.05
C LYS A 174 9.79 4.05 -18.29
N ASP A 175 8.68 3.33 -18.47
CA ASP A 175 7.79 3.52 -19.62
C ASP A 175 6.92 4.80 -19.52
N GLN A 176 6.81 5.39 -18.34
CA GLN A 176 6.06 6.63 -18.06
C GLN A 176 6.96 7.85 -17.91
N LEU A 177 8.24 7.64 -17.63
CA LEU A 177 9.24 8.69 -17.52
C LEU A 177 9.66 9.22 -18.90
N PRO A 178 10.29 10.41 -19.00
CA PRO A 178 10.73 11.00 -20.26
C PRO A 178 11.54 10.03 -21.12
N GLY A 179 11.14 9.88 -22.38
CA GLY A 179 11.71 8.90 -23.31
C GLY A 179 11.09 7.50 -23.26
N GLY A 180 10.23 7.23 -22.28
CA GLY A 180 9.49 5.97 -22.18
C GLY A 180 8.28 5.91 -23.11
N LYS A 181 7.74 4.71 -23.31
CA LYS A 181 6.65 4.41 -24.24
C LYS A 181 5.37 5.24 -24.01
N TYR A 182 5.09 5.59 -22.75
CA TYR A 182 3.86 6.29 -22.36
C TYR A 182 4.12 7.73 -21.88
N SER A 183 5.34 8.24 -22.03
CA SER A 183 5.70 9.60 -21.59
C SER A 183 5.01 10.70 -22.41
N ASN A 184 4.87 10.48 -23.71
CA ASN A 184 4.20 11.39 -24.64
C ASN A 184 3.14 10.64 -25.45
N PRO A 185 1.99 10.30 -24.85
CA PRO A 185 0.95 9.51 -25.49
C PRO A 185 0.27 10.32 -26.60
N THR A 186 -0.14 9.64 -27.69
CA THR A 186 -1.02 10.23 -28.69
C THR A 186 -2.37 10.59 -28.08
N GLU A 187 -3.11 11.52 -28.70
CA GLU A 187 -4.44 11.91 -28.23
C GLU A 187 -5.40 10.72 -28.18
N GLU A 188 -5.39 9.87 -29.21
CA GLU A 188 -6.20 8.66 -29.28
C GLU A 188 -5.88 7.71 -28.11
N PHE A 189 -4.62 7.47 -27.83
CA PHE A 189 -4.21 6.62 -26.71
C PHE A 189 -4.57 7.25 -25.35
N SER A 190 -4.45 8.56 -25.22
CA SER A 190 -4.83 9.30 -24.01
C SER A 190 -6.32 9.15 -23.70
N VAL A 191 -7.18 9.20 -24.73
CA VAL A 191 -8.62 8.97 -24.59
C VAL A 191 -8.90 7.53 -24.14
N GLN A 192 -8.24 6.55 -24.77
CA GLN A 192 -8.41 5.13 -24.38
C GLN A 192 -7.92 4.86 -22.96
N ALA A 193 -6.81 5.46 -22.55
CA ALA A 193 -6.22 5.26 -21.22
C ALA A 193 -6.92 6.04 -20.10
N LYS A 194 -7.85 6.97 -20.43
CA LYS A 194 -8.53 7.81 -19.44
C LYS A 194 -9.29 7.00 -18.38
N SER A 195 -9.84 5.84 -18.77
CA SER A 195 -10.57 4.95 -17.87
C SER A 195 -9.68 3.97 -17.09
N VAL A 196 -8.38 3.94 -17.40
CA VAL A 196 -7.44 3.04 -16.71
C VAL A 196 -7.07 3.65 -15.35
N PRO A 197 -7.37 2.99 -14.22
CA PRO A 197 -7.06 3.53 -12.90
C PRO A 197 -5.54 3.59 -12.66
N LYS A 198 -5.12 4.49 -11.80
CA LYS A 198 -3.71 4.68 -11.42
C LYS A 198 -3.14 3.52 -10.60
N THR A 199 -4.01 2.72 -9.98
CA THR A 199 -3.64 1.66 -9.04
C THR A 199 -4.55 0.44 -9.22
N ASN A 200 -4.07 -0.73 -8.82
CA ASN A 200 -4.85 -1.97 -8.75
C ASN A 200 -5.56 -2.18 -7.40
N THR A 201 -5.68 -1.14 -6.58
CA THR A 201 -6.28 -1.21 -5.24
C THR A 201 -7.69 -1.83 -5.24
N VAL A 202 -8.48 -1.59 -6.31
CA VAL A 202 -9.80 -2.22 -6.45
C VAL A 202 -9.67 -3.74 -6.50
N SER A 203 -8.77 -4.26 -7.31
CA SER A 203 -8.52 -5.71 -7.40
C SER A 203 -7.97 -6.28 -6.08
N GLU A 204 -7.12 -5.53 -5.39
CA GLU A 204 -6.59 -5.95 -4.08
C GLU A 204 -7.67 -5.98 -3.00
N ARG A 205 -8.60 -5.02 -3.00
CA ARG A 205 -9.79 -5.04 -2.13
C ARG A 205 -10.69 -6.26 -2.44
N ASP A 206 -10.84 -6.60 -3.71
CA ASP A 206 -11.61 -7.77 -4.12
C ASP A 206 -10.97 -9.07 -3.60
N PHE A 207 -9.65 -9.19 -3.70
CA PHE A 207 -8.93 -10.33 -3.12
C PHE A 207 -9.02 -10.37 -1.60
N GLY A 208 -8.93 -9.22 -0.92
CA GLY A 208 -9.13 -9.12 0.53
C GLY A 208 -10.55 -9.53 0.94
N SER A 209 -11.56 -9.09 0.19
CA SER A 209 -12.96 -9.47 0.38
C SER A 209 -13.17 -10.96 0.12
N LEU A 210 -12.55 -11.51 -0.91
CA LEU A 210 -12.58 -12.94 -1.21
C LEU A 210 -11.98 -13.78 -0.08
N ASP A 211 -10.81 -13.39 0.43
CA ASP A 211 -10.16 -14.09 1.54
C ASP A 211 -11.04 -14.09 2.82
N LEU A 212 -11.64 -12.94 3.13
CA LEU A 212 -12.59 -12.83 4.23
C LEU A 212 -13.81 -13.75 4.04
N LEU A 213 -14.41 -13.74 2.83
CA LEU A 213 -15.58 -14.57 2.52
C LEU A 213 -15.25 -16.07 2.59
N ILE A 214 -14.06 -16.49 2.14
CA ILE A 214 -13.60 -17.88 2.25
C ILE A 214 -13.48 -18.30 3.72
N ARG A 215 -12.96 -17.43 4.59
CA ARG A 215 -12.84 -17.70 6.03
C ARG A 215 -14.21 -17.77 6.72
N MET A 216 -15.11 -16.85 6.38
CA MET A 216 -16.44 -16.78 7.01
C MET A 216 -17.40 -17.85 6.51
N LYS A 217 -17.29 -18.27 5.25
CA LYS A 217 -18.20 -19.20 4.57
C LYS A 217 -17.44 -20.24 3.75
N PRO A 218 -16.63 -21.12 4.37
CA PRO A 218 -15.72 -22.02 3.66
C PRO A 218 -16.44 -23.03 2.75
N ALA A 219 -17.71 -23.31 3.00
CA ALA A 219 -18.54 -24.22 2.19
C ALA A 219 -19.23 -23.52 0.99
N ALA A 220 -19.10 -22.21 0.86
CA ALA A 220 -19.74 -21.48 -0.26
C ALA A 220 -19.01 -21.75 -1.59
N THR A 221 -19.76 -21.66 -2.70
CA THR A 221 -19.20 -21.83 -4.03
C THR A 221 -18.46 -20.57 -4.50
N THR A 222 -17.50 -20.72 -5.42
CA THR A 222 -16.80 -19.58 -6.04
C THR A 222 -17.78 -18.60 -6.70
N LEU A 223 -18.87 -19.11 -7.30
CA LEU A 223 -19.93 -18.26 -7.86
C LEU A 223 -20.61 -17.40 -6.78
N CYS A 224 -20.81 -17.94 -5.57
CA CYS A 224 -21.36 -17.18 -4.46
C CYS A 224 -20.43 -16.04 -4.04
N TYR A 225 -19.13 -16.30 -3.93
CA TYR A 225 -18.16 -15.27 -3.59
C TYR A 225 -18.10 -14.16 -4.65
N GLU A 226 -18.01 -14.53 -5.92
CA GLU A 226 -18.04 -13.59 -7.04
C GLU A 226 -19.31 -12.74 -7.03
N SER A 227 -20.47 -13.36 -6.80
CA SER A 227 -21.74 -12.65 -6.74
C SER A 227 -21.79 -11.63 -5.60
N VAL A 228 -21.27 -11.97 -4.41
CA VAL A 228 -21.23 -11.05 -3.27
C VAL A 228 -20.30 -9.88 -3.53
N ILE A 229 -19.10 -10.14 -4.08
CA ILE A 229 -18.13 -9.09 -4.40
C ILE A 229 -18.70 -8.14 -5.46
N LEU A 230 -19.27 -8.67 -6.55
CA LEU A 230 -19.90 -7.86 -7.59
C LEU A 230 -21.09 -7.05 -7.06
N TRP A 231 -21.93 -7.67 -6.22
CA TRP A 231 -23.05 -6.98 -5.59
C TRP A 231 -22.61 -5.76 -4.77
N THR A 232 -21.55 -5.94 -3.99
CA THR A 232 -21.01 -4.88 -3.13
C THR A 232 -20.34 -3.79 -3.96
N ASN A 233 -19.48 -4.17 -4.92
CA ASN A 233 -18.74 -3.20 -5.74
C ASN A 233 -19.64 -2.35 -6.62
N ASN A 234 -20.71 -2.95 -7.17
CA ASN A 234 -21.65 -2.26 -8.03
C ASN A 234 -22.75 -1.51 -7.22
N LYS A 235 -22.67 -1.52 -5.88
CA LYS A 235 -23.71 -0.94 -5.02
C LYS A 235 -25.12 -1.37 -5.42
N THR A 236 -25.27 -2.65 -5.80
CA THR A 236 -26.48 -3.19 -6.41
C THR A 236 -27.72 -3.00 -5.51
N SER A 237 -27.55 -3.06 -4.18
CA SER A 237 -28.64 -2.80 -3.24
C SER A 237 -29.14 -1.37 -3.32
N GLU A 238 -28.24 -0.38 -3.37
CA GLU A 238 -28.59 1.04 -3.48
C GLU A 238 -29.31 1.30 -4.82
N TRP A 239 -28.76 0.73 -5.91
CA TRP A 239 -29.38 0.84 -7.22
C TRP A 239 -30.79 0.20 -7.26
N LEU A 240 -30.99 -1.00 -6.73
CA LEU A 240 -32.30 -1.64 -6.68
C LEU A 240 -33.30 -0.80 -5.88
N ASN A 241 -32.86 -0.24 -4.75
CA ASN A 241 -33.71 0.62 -3.90
C ASN A 241 -34.07 1.97 -4.55
N SER A 242 -33.31 2.39 -5.56
CA SER A 242 -33.63 3.61 -6.35
C SER A 242 -34.66 3.39 -7.45
N LEU A 243 -35.02 2.15 -7.75
CA LEU A 243 -35.99 1.82 -8.78
C LEU A 243 -37.41 1.80 -8.26
N ASP A 244 -38.39 1.98 -9.20
CA ASP A 244 -39.78 1.70 -8.93
C ASP A 244 -39.98 0.26 -8.49
N HIS A 245 -40.90 0.05 -7.54
CA HIS A 245 -41.14 -1.26 -6.92
C HIS A 245 -41.53 -2.35 -7.94
N ASP A 246 -42.31 -2.01 -8.96
CA ASP A 246 -42.73 -2.97 -9.99
C ASP A 246 -41.59 -3.33 -10.91
N ILE A 247 -40.71 -2.36 -11.24
CA ILE A 247 -39.50 -2.59 -12.02
C ILE A 247 -38.52 -3.47 -11.24
N MET A 248 -38.31 -3.17 -9.96
CA MET A 248 -37.46 -3.96 -9.08
C MET A 248 -37.93 -5.41 -9.01
N ASN A 249 -39.22 -5.66 -8.76
CA ASN A 249 -39.78 -7.02 -8.68
C ASN A 249 -39.60 -7.78 -10.00
N LYS A 250 -39.88 -7.17 -11.15
CA LYS A 250 -39.65 -7.77 -12.47
C LYS A 250 -38.19 -8.16 -12.68
N LEU A 251 -37.25 -7.30 -12.25
CA LEU A 251 -35.82 -7.62 -12.36
C LEU A 251 -35.41 -8.78 -11.46
N LEU A 252 -35.90 -8.84 -10.23
CA LEU A 252 -35.64 -9.94 -9.30
C LEU A 252 -36.23 -11.26 -9.80
N ASP A 253 -37.43 -11.26 -10.37
CA ASP A 253 -38.03 -12.45 -10.94
C ASP A 253 -37.29 -12.93 -12.18
N ASN A 254 -36.90 -12.05 -13.08
CA ASN A 254 -36.05 -12.37 -14.21
C ASN A 254 -34.70 -12.96 -13.77
N ALA A 255 -34.09 -12.39 -12.72
CA ALA A 255 -32.83 -12.92 -12.17
C ALA A 255 -33.01 -14.34 -11.62
N ARG A 256 -34.09 -14.63 -10.92
CA ARG A 256 -34.43 -15.98 -10.42
C ARG A 256 -34.59 -16.98 -11.55
N VAL A 257 -35.30 -16.62 -12.61
CA VAL A 257 -35.51 -17.47 -13.79
C VAL A 257 -34.20 -17.78 -14.51
N ARG A 258 -33.30 -16.80 -14.61
CA ARG A 258 -31.98 -16.96 -15.28
C ARG A 258 -30.91 -17.62 -14.42
N ALA A 259 -31.05 -17.67 -13.11
CA ALA A 259 -30.04 -18.19 -12.20
C ALA A 259 -29.53 -19.61 -12.54
N PRO A 260 -30.36 -20.59 -12.93
CA PRO A 260 -29.89 -21.93 -13.35
C PRO A 260 -29.01 -21.90 -14.59
N GLU A 261 -29.34 -21.04 -15.57
CA GLU A 261 -28.55 -20.86 -16.78
C GLU A 261 -27.18 -20.26 -16.47
N VAL A 262 -27.14 -19.17 -15.69
CA VAL A 262 -25.90 -18.53 -15.27
C VAL A 262 -25.00 -19.51 -14.50
N LYS A 263 -25.57 -20.32 -13.60
CA LYS A 263 -24.83 -21.36 -12.88
C LYS A 263 -24.21 -22.41 -13.81
N ARG A 264 -24.95 -22.84 -14.86
CA ARG A 264 -24.41 -23.75 -15.86
C ARG A 264 -23.27 -23.13 -16.65
N MET A 265 -23.44 -21.91 -17.17
CA MET A 265 -22.39 -21.18 -17.88
C MET A 265 -21.12 -21.01 -17.05
N PHE A 266 -21.27 -20.72 -15.77
CA PHE A 266 -20.15 -20.61 -14.84
C PHE A 266 -19.39 -21.94 -14.68
N ASN A 267 -20.10 -23.04 -14.54
CA ASN A 267 -19.50 -24.37 -14.44
C ASN A 267 -18.76 -24.77 -15.74
N ASP A 268 -19.34 -24.49 -16.89
CA ASP A 268 -18.73 -24.76 -18.20
C ASP A 268 -17.44 -23.94 -18.38
N LYS A 269 -17.46 -22.68 -17.97
CA LYS A 269 -16.25 -21.82 -17.94
C LYS A 269 -15.16 -22.38 -17.02
N ARG A 270 -15.52 -22.84 -15.82
CA ARG A 270 -14.56 -23.48 -14.89
C ARG A 270 -13.91 -24.72 -15.51
N GLU A 271 -14.69 -25.59 -16.12
CA GLU A 271 -14.16 -26.79 -16.77
C GLU A 271 -13.24 -26.43 -17.94
N THR A 272 -13.60 -25.43 -18.72
CA THR A 272 -12.75 -24.93 -19.80
C THR A 272 -11.39 -24.41 -19.26
N ILE A 273 -11.40 -23.59 -18.21
CA ILE A 273 -10.18 -23.08 -17.56
C ILE A 273 -9.33 -24.23 -17.01
N LYS A 274 -9.97 -25.24 -16.39
CA LYS A 274 -9.28 -26.42 -15.87
C LYS A 274 -8.57 -27.21 -16.99
N LYS A 275 -9.26 -27.43 -18.10
CA LYS A 275 -8.67 -28.09 -19.29
C LYS A 275 -7.48 -27.31 -19.85
N GLN A 276 -7.59 -25.98 -19.95
CA GLN A 276 -6.49 -25.10 -20.40
C GLN A 276 -5.28 -25.16 -19.46
N LYS A 277 -5.50 -25.14 -18.13
CA LYS A 277 -4.43 -25.27 -17.14
C LYS A 277 -3.70 -26.62 -17.25
N LEU A 278 -4.46 -27.71 -17.39
CA LEU A 278 -3.89 -29.05 -17.57
C LEU A 278 -3.06 -29.14 -18.87
N LYS A 279 -3.55 -28.55 -19.97
CA LYS A 279 -2.79 -28.49 -21.23
C LYS A 279 -1.45 -27.73 -21.02
N LYS A 280 -1.47 -26.55 -20.40
CA LYS A 280 -0.26 -25.77 -20.09
C LYS A 280 0.73 -26.52 -19.19
N LEU A 281 0.24 -27.30 -18.23
CA LEU A 281 1.09 -28.13 -17.37
C LEU A 281 1.80 -29.24 -18.17
N LYS A 282 1.07 -29.93 -19.03
CA LYS A 282 1.65 -30.94 -19.91
C LYS A 282 2.72 -30.36 -20.84
N GLU A 283 2.43 -29.21 -21.47
CA GLU A 283 3.41 -28.50 -22.31
C GLU A 283 4.68 -28.10 -21.54
N LYS A 284 4.55 -27.65 -20.28
CA LYS A 284 5.69 -27.35 -19.42
C LYS A 284 6.49 -28.59 -19.08
N GLN A 285 5.84 -29.72 -18.81
CA GLN A 285 6.48 -30.98 -18.51
C GLN A 285 7.29 -31.47 -19.71
N THR A 286 6.68 -31.52 -20.89
CA THR A 286 7.36 -31.90 -22.13
C THR A 286 8.59 -31.03 -22.42
N LYS A 287 8.49 -29.72 -22.19
CA LYS A 287 9.63 -28.80 -22.33
C LYS A 287 10.76 -29.06 -21.33
N ARG A 288 10.45 -29.53 -20.12
CA ARG A 288 11.48 -29.93 -19.12
C ARG A 288 12.17 -31.22 -19.55
N GLU A 289 11.42 -32.24 -19.91
CA GLU A 289 11.93 -33.53 -20.40
C GLU A 289 12.85 -33.36 -21.62
N GLN A 290 12.48 -32.47 -22.57
CA GLN A 290 13.33 -32.14 -23.73
C GLN A 290 14.61 -31.36 -23.37
N LYS A 291 14.65 -30.66 -22.22
CA LYS A 291 15.87 -29.98 -21.73
C LYS A 291 16.81 -30.94 -20.98
N GLU A 292 16.25 -31.94 -20.32
CA GLU A 292 17.02 -32.94 -19.56
C GLU A 292 17.64 -34.01 -20.48
N THR A 293 17.10 -34.13 -21.72
CA THR A 293 17.60 -35.07 -22.73
C THR A 293 18.64 -34.46 -23.69
N LYS A 294 18.94 -33.16 -23.52
CA LYS A 294 20.03 -32.45 -24.22
C LYS A 294 21.23 -32.23 -23.27
#